data_cc59a42a8e9a51b14b5f1cd9f16f311f
#
_entry.id   cc59a42a8e9a51b14b5f1cd9f16f311f
#
_cell.length_a   1.000
_cell.length_b   1.000
_cell.length_c   1.000
_cell.angle_alpha   90.00
_cell.angle_beta   90.00
_cell.angle_gamma   90.00
#
_symmetry.space_group_name_H-M   'P 1'
#
loop_
_entity.id
_entity.type
_entity.pdbx_description
1 polymer ?
#
loop_
_entity_poly.entity_id
_entity_poly.type
_entity_poly.pdbx_seq_one_letter_code
_entity_poly.pdbx_strand_id
1 'polypeptide(L)'
;MNERQFTDQVIALAILYGWNVTHFRPAMMPNGRWMTALQGHSGFPDLVMVHEARGTIFAELKANKGRLGPEQVEWLRKLDAAGNEVYVWRPDDIHFITKRLLGRRDNAEP
;
A
#
# COMPACT_ATOMS: atom_id res chain seq x y z
N MET A 1 -9.74 8.68 -12.23
CA MET A 1 -9.40 8.70 -10.79
C MET A 1 -7.91 8.90 -10.64
N ASN A 2 -7.49 9.91 -9.88
CA ASN A 2 -6.09 10.14 -9.62
C ASN A 2 -5.60 9.26 -8.46
N GLU A 3 -4.30 9.28 -8.19
CA GLU A 3 -3.69 8.45 -7.15
C GLU A 3 -4.29 8.74 -5.76
N ARG A 4 -4.51 10.02 -5.45
CA ARG A 4 -5.06 10.42 -4.14
C ARG A 4 -6.47 9.89 -3.93
N GLN A 5 -7.32 10.03 -4.94
CA GLN A 5 -8.70 9.52 -4.89
C GLN A 5 -8.70 8.00 -4.72
N PHE A 6 -7.84 7.31 -5.44
CA PHE A 6 -7.69 5.87 -5.34
C PHE A 6 -7.22 5.45 -3.94
N THR A 7 -6.22 6.16 -3.40
CA THR A 7 -5.71 5.89 -2.05
C THR A 7 -6.82 6.03 -1.01
N ASP A 8 -7.60 7.10 -1.10
CA ASP A 8 -8.71 7.32 -0.17
C ASP A 8 -9.75 6.21 -0.28
N GLN A 9 -10.04 5.74 -1.49
CA GLN A 9 -10.96 4.63 -1.71
C GLN A 9 -10.46 3.33 -1.07
N VAL A 10 -9.20 3.00 -1.27
CA VAL A 10 -8.62 1.76 -0.72
C VAL A 10 -8.63 1.79 0.81
N ILE A 11 -8.23 2.92 1.39
CA ILE A 11 -8.22 3.08 2.85
C ILE A 11 -9.64 2.91 3.40
N ALA A 12 -10.63 3.54 2.78
CA ALA A 12 -12.03 3.45 3.21
C ALA A 12 -12.53 2.01 3.15
N LEU A 13 -12.23 1.28 2.08
CA LEU A 13 -12.60 -0.12 1.95
C LEU A 13 -11.93 -0.99 3.01
N ALA A 14 -10.63 -0.80 3.22
CA ALA A 14 -9.90 -1.58 4.21
C ALA A 14 -10.47 -1.38 5.62
N ILE A 15 -10.74 -0.14 6.00
CA ILE A 15 -11.34 0.16 7.29
C ILE A 15 -12.73 -0.46 7.40
N LEU A 16 -13.54 -0.33 6.35
CA LEU A 16 -14.89 -0.92 6.33
C LEU A 16 -14.85 -2.43 6.57
N TYR A 17 -13.84 -3.11 6.05
CA TYR A 17 -13.70 -4.57 6.16
C TYR A 17 -12.86 -5.00 7.37
N GLY A 18 -12.58 -4.08 8.29
CA GLY A 18 -12.00 -4.41 9.59
C GLY A 18 -10.47 -4.38 9.68
N TRP A 19 -9.80 -3.83 8.67
CA TRP A 19 -8.35 -3.70 8.69
C TRP A 19 -7.90 -2.47 9.47
N ASN A 20 -6.81 -2.60 10.20
CA ASN A 20 -6.07 -1.44 10.72
C ASN A 20 -5.10 -0.99 9.64
N VAL A 21 -5.15 0.30 9.28
CA VAL A 21 -4.40 0.83 8.13
C VAL A 21 -3.56 2.01 8.57
N THR A 22 -2.31 2.03 8.13
CA THR A 22 -1.43 3.18 8.26
C THR A 22 -1.03 3.66 6.87
N HIS A 23 -1.15 4.95 6.63
CA HIS A 23 -0.79 5.58 5.36
C HIS A 23 0.37 6.55 5.58
N PHE A 24 1.49 6.30 4.91
CA PHE A 24 2.67 7.15 4.96
C PHE A 24 2.65 8.08 3.76
N ARG A 25 2.51 9.38 4.00
CA ARG A 25 2.47 10.36 2.90
C ARG A 25 3.31 11.58 3.23
N PRO A 26 3.88 12.25 2.18
CA PRO A 26 4.61 13.48 2.37
C PRO A 26 3.72 14.59 2.94
N ALA A 27 4.32 15.48 3.73
CA ALA A 27 3.66 16.67 4.22
C ALA A 27 4.29 17.91 3.58
N MET A 28 3.46 18.96 3.39
CA MET A 28 3.95 20.25 2.91
C MET A 28 4.76 20.94 4.01
N MET A 29 6.00 21.31 3.70
CA MET A 29 6.87 22.03 4.61
C MET A 29 6.66 23.55 4.47
N PRO A 30 7.06 24.35 5.48
CA PRO A 30 6.93 25.81 5.41
C PRO A 30 7.60 26.45 4.19
N ASN A 31 8.63 25.79 3.63
CA ASN A 31 9.34 26.28 2.44
C ASN A 31 8.64 25.90 1.13
N GLY A 32 7.45 25.29 1.19
CA GLY A 32 6.70 24.86 0.01
C GLY A 32 7.08 23.51 -0.53
N ARG A 33 8.05 22.83 0.05
CA ARG A 33 8.48 21.50 -0.42
C ARG A 33 7.70 20.40 0.28
N TRP A 34 7.43 19.34 -0.46
CA TRP A 34 6.83 18.12 0.10
C TRP A 34 7.93 17.22 0.66
N MET A 35 7.79 16.82 1.91
CA MET A 35 8.75 15.94 2.56
C MET A 35 8.04 14.95 3.46
N THR A 36 8.59 13.73 3.52
CA THR A 36 8.24 12.73 4.53
C THR A 36 9.32 12.74 5.58
N ALA A 37 8.93 12.91 6.84
CA ALA A 37 9.87 12.79 7.96
C ALA A 37 10.35 11.33 8.00
N LEU A 38 11.63 11.14 7.74
CA LEU A 38 12.18 9.80 7.56
C LEU A 38 13.60 9.73 8.08
N GLN A 39 13.88 8.66 8.82
CA GLN A 39 15.23 8.24 9.15
C GLN A 39 15.40 6.84 8.59
N GLY A 40 16.45 6.62 7.78
CA GLY A 40 16.69 5.36 7.10
C GLY A 40 16.45 5.47 5.60
N HIS A 41 16.01 4.38 4.98
CA HIS A 41 15.90 4.29 3.52
C HIS A 41 14.52 4.73 3.03
N SER A 42 14.48 5.64 2.07
CA SER A 42 13.25 6.10 1.44
C SER A 42 12.66 5.04 0.50
N GLY A 43 11.40 5.22 0.11
CA GLY A 43 10.72 4.36 -0.84
C GLY A 43 9.82 3.30 -0.21
N PHE A 44 9.63 3.35 1.11
CA PHE A 44 8.74 2.41 1.79
C PHE A 44 7.32 2.49 1.22
N PRO A 45 6.58 1.36 1.14
CA PRO A 45 5.21 1.35 0.61
C PRO A 45 4.27 2.32 1.32
N ASP A 46 3.29 2.83 0.57
CA ASP A 46 2.34 3.84 1.07
C ASP A 46 1.49 3.35 2.23
N LEU A 47 1.07 2.09 2.17
CA LEU A 47 0.15 1.52 3.16
C LEU A 47 0.74 0.29 3.81
N VAL A 48 0.53 0.19 5.11
CA VAL A 48 0.64 -1.07 5.85
C VAL A 48 -0.70 -1.31 6.51
N MET A 49 -1.21 -2.52 6.38
CA MET A 49 -2.49 -2.86 6.98
C MET A 49 -2.47 -4.25 7.59
N VAL A 50 -3.19 -4.41 8.69
CA VAL A 50 -3.22 -5.64 9.46
C VAL A 50 -4.67 -6.00 9.80
N HIS A 51 -4.99 -7.29 9.67
CA HIS A 51 -6.23 -7.87 10.13
C HIS A 51 -5.89 -9.18 10.86
N GLU A 52 -6.37 -9.34 12.09
CA GLU A 52 -5.98 -10.50 12.90
C GLU A 52 -6.22 -11.85 12.20
N ALA A 53 -7.32 -11.96 11.46
CA ALA A 53 -7.70 -13.20 10.79
C ALA A 53 -7.24 -13.28 9.34
N ARG A 54 -6.78 -12.18 8.73
CA ARG A 54 -6.52 -12.11 7.30
C ARG A 54 -5.08 -11.78 6.94
N GLY A 55 -4.28 -11.34 7.91
CA GLY A 55 -2.85 -11.15 7.71
C GLY A 55 -2.39 -9.70 7.68
N THR A 56 -1.20 -9.51 7.13
CA THR A 56 -0.54 -8.21 7.02
C THR A 56 -0.21 -7.95 5.55
N ILE A 57 -0.53 -6.75 5.06
CA ILE A 57 -0.29 -6.37 3.68
C ILE A 57 0.53 -5.08 3.64
N PHE A 58 1.53 -5.05 2.75
CA PHE A 58 2.28 -3.85 2.38
C PHE A 58 1.86 -3.50 0.96
N ALA A 59 1.35 -2.30 0.75
CA ALA A 59 0.85 -1.91 -0.57
C ALA A 59 1.37 -0.54 -1.00
N GLU A 60 1.90 -0.50 -2.21
CA GLU A 60 2.22 0.73 -2.91
C GLU A 60 1.05 1.05 -3.83
N LEU A 61 0.55 2.29 -3.78
CA LEU A 61 -0.61 2.71 -4.57
C LEU A 61 -0.17 3.65 -5.68
N LYS A 62 -0.61 3.37 -6.89
CA LYS A 62 -0.29 4.17 -8.08
C LYS A 62 -1.53 4.38 -8.92
N ALA A 63 -1.60 5.52 -9.62
CA ALA A 63 -2.55 5.68 -10.71
C ALA A 63 -2.25 4.63 -11.79
N ASN A 64 -3.22 4.35 -12.68
CA ASN A 64 -3.04 3.28 -13.67
C ASN A 64 -1.77 3.42 -14.51
N LYS A 65 -1.35 4.65 -14.81
CA LYS A 65 -0.14 4.92 -15.61
C LYS A 65 1.04 5.43 -14.77
N GLY A 66 0.89 5.44 -13.45
CA GLY A 66 1.96 5.89 -12.57
C GLY A 66 3.13 4.91 -12.55
N ARG A 67 4.34 5.43 -12.37
CA ARG A 67 5.57 4.63 -12.37
C ARG A 67 6.17 4.53 -10.98
N LEU A 68 6.74 3.37 -10.71
CA LEU A 68 7.51 3.16 -9.48
C LEU A 68 8.90 3.77 -9.65
N GLY A 69 9.37 4.43 -8.58
CA GLY A 69 10.77 4.81 -8.50
C GLY A 69 11.64 3.62 -8.11
N PRO A 70 12.96 3.71 -8.35
CA PRO A 70 13.87 2.59 -8.07
C PRO A 70 13.91 2.22 -6.59
N GLU A 71 13.78 3.19 -5.69
CA GLU A 71 13.77 2.94 -4.26
C GLU A 71 12.50 2.19 -3.83
N GLN A 72 11.37 2.50 -4.44
CA GLN A 72 10.10 1.80 -4.20
C GLN A 72 10.21 0.35 -4.67
N VAL A 73 10.76 0.12 -5.86
CA VAL A 73 10.96 -1.23 -6.40
C VAL A 73 11.82 -2.06 -5.46
N GLU A 74 12.90 -1.48 -4.93
CA GLU A 74 13.83 -2.20 -4.06
C GLU A 74 13.17 -2.58 -2.73
N TRP A 75 12.39 -1.69 -2.13
CA TRP A 75 11.63 -2.02 -0.92
C TRP A 75 10.65 -3.17 -1.16
N LEU A 76 9.88 -3.09 -2.26
CA LEU A 76 8.90 -4.13 -2.58
C LEU A 76 9.59 -5.48 -2.80
N ARG A 77 10.71 -5.48 -3.53
CA ARG A 77 11.47 -6.70 -3.80
C ARG A 77 11.96 -7.36 -2.51
N LYS A 78 12.53 -6.56 -1.61
CA LYS A 78 13.06 -7.09 -0.35
C LYS A 78 11.98 -7.57 0.59
N LEU A 79 10.86 -6.83 0.68
CA LEU A 79 9.73 -7.27 1.49
C LEU A 79 9.16 -8.59 1.00
N ASP A 80 9.03 -8.75 -0.31
CA ASP A 80 8.56 -10.00 -0.93
C ASP A 80 9.54 -11.14 -0.66
N ALA A 81 10.83 -10.91 -0.87
CA ALA A 81 11.86 -11.92 -0.64
C ALA A 81 11.92 -12.37 0.82
N ALA A 82 11.57 -11.48 1.75
CA ALA A 82 11.53 -11.78 3.17
C ALA A 82 10.24 -12.50 3.60
N GLY A 83 9.33 -12.81 2.67
CA GLY A 83 8.13 -13.57 2.95
C GLY A 83 6.89 -12.73 3.25
N ASN A 84 6.95 -11.43 3.04
CA ASN A 84 5.81 -10.56 3.28
C ASN A 84 4.87 -10.52 2.07
N GLU A 85 3.60 -10.26 2.33
CA GLU A 85 2.60 -10.06 1.29
C GLU A 85 2.68 -8.61 0.82
N VAL A 86 3.01 -8.40 -0.47
CA VAL A 86 3.34 -7.10 -1.03
C VAL A 86 2.59 -6.89 -2.33
N TYR A 87 2.07 -5.70 -2.54
CA TYR A 87 1.36 -5.36 -3.77
C TYR A 87 1.74 -3.98 -4.28
N VAL A 88 1.65 -3.83 -5.59
CA VAL A 88 1.45 -2.54 -6.23
C VAL A 88 0.01 -2.55 -6.71
N TRP A 89 -0.81 -1.68 -6.14
CA TRP A 89 -2.23 -1.62 -6.49
C TRP A 89 -2.53 -0.39 -7.33
N ARG A 90 -3.33 -0.61 -8.36
CA ARG A 90 -3.80 0.43 -9.27
C ARG A 90 -5.32 0.39 -9.33
N PRO A 91 -5.99 1.49 -9.79
CA PRO A 91 -7.46 1.50 -9.85
C PRO A 91 -8.06 0.30 -10.60
N ASP A 92 -7.40 -0.18 -11.65
CA ASP A 92 -7.88 -1.34 -12.39
C ASP A 92 -7.86 -2.64 -11.59
N ASP A 93 -7.16 -2.66 -10.45
CA ASP A 93 -7.09 -3.83 -9.58
C ASP A 93 -8.22 -3.89 -8.56
N ILE A 94 -9.21 -3.01 -8.63
CA ILE A 94 -10.20 -2.84 -7.56
C ILE A 94 -10.95 -4.12 -7.20
N HIS A 95 -11.27 -4.96 -8.18
CA HIS A 95 -11.94 -6.23 -7.90
C HIS A 95 -11.05 -7.17 -7.11
N PHE A 96 -9.79 -7.29 -7.49
CA PHE A 96 -8.80 -8.08 -6.77
C PHE A 96 -8.61 -7.56 -5.34
N ILE A 97 -8.47 -6.24 -5.21
CA ILE A 97 -8.28 -5.59 -3.90
C ILE A 97 -9.45 -5.88 -2.98
N THR A 98 -10.68 -5.70 -3.47
CA THR A 98 -11.88 -5.94 -2.68
C THR A 98 -11.96 -7.39 -2.23
N LYS A 99 -11.71 -8.32 -3.13
CA LYS A 99 -11.72 -9.75 -2.82
C LYS A 99 -10.67 -10.09 -1.76
N ARG A 100 -9.46 -9.53 -1.90
CA ARG A 100 -8.39 -9.77 -0.93
C ARG A 100 -8.75 -9.21 0.45
N LEU A 101 -9.30 -8.02 0.52
CA LEU A 101 -9.65 -7.38 1.80
C LEU A 101 -10.80 -8.09 2.51
N LEU A 102 -11.65 -8.78 1.78
CA LEU A 102 -12.77 -9.54 2.35
C LEU A 102 -12.38 -10.93 2.83
N GLY A 103 -11.22 -11.44 2.43
CA GLY A 103 -10.86 -12.82 2.69
C GLY A 103 -9.40 -13.02 3.05
N ARG A 104 -9.01 -14.28 3.15
CA ARG A 104 -7.64 -14.66 3.39
C ARG A 104 -6.84 -14.66 2.09
N ARG A 105 -5.52 -14.62 2.24
CA ARG A 105 -4.60 -14.74 1.11
C ARG A 105 -4.77 -16.12 0.46
N ASP A 106 -4.98 -16.16 -0.87
CA ASP A 106 -5.25 -17.41 -1.59
C ASP A 106 -4.11 -18.42 -1.45
N ASN A 107 -2.86 -17.95 -1.50
CA ASN A 107 -1.70 -18.83 -1.44
C ASN A 107 -1.37 -19.30 -0.01
N ALA A 108 -2.20 -18.99 0.96
CA ALA A 108 -2.08 -19.52 2.32
C ALA A 108 -2.75 -20.89 2.44
N GLU A 109 -3.35 -21.40 1.39
CA GLU A 109 -3.99 -22.70 1.40
C GLU A 109 -2.97 -23.81 1.64
N PRO A 110 -3.33 -24.75 2.49
CA PRO A 110 -2.48 -25.92 2.72
C PRO A 110 -2.38 -26.79 1.49
#